data_1248fce48589cc8bca4f0474091b4a9e
#
_entry.id   1248fce48589cc8bca4f0474091b4a9e
#
_cell.length_a   1.000
_cell.length_b   1.000
_cell.length_c   1.000
_cell.angle_alpha   90.00
_cell.angle_beta   90.00
_cell.angle_gamma   90.00
#
_symmetry.space_group_name_H-M   'P 1'
#
loop_
_entity.id
_entity.type
_entity.pdbx_description
1 polymer ?
#
loop_
_entity_poly.entity_id
_entity_poly.type
_entity_poly.pdbx_seq_one_letter_code
_entity_poly.pdbx_strand_id
1 'polypeptide(L)'
;MKIGITCYPTFGGSGVVATELGLALAKHGDDVHFISYAPPSRLNVLHERIRFHEVTVTPYPLFDPYPPYTLALATKMAEVAAYEKLDILHVHYAIPHAISAYLAKQILQSKLKVVTTLHGTDITLVGRDESYLPITKFGIEVSDAVTAVSRWLKDETARNFDTAKQIEVVPNFVDPARFKRDTSEFCHRFGARGDKLLCHVSNFRPVKRIMDVVETFARIAREVPSQLLMIGDGPDRSRAEAFARTHGLRDRVQFLGNVPNLEEVLGACDLFLLPSESESFGMAALEAMASEVPVIATDTGGLPEVVTSGETGFLLPVGDVDGMAASALEILRDEPLRRRMGKRAREVAVERFDEQKIVPHYRELYDRVLAG
;
A
#
# COMPACT_ATOMS: atom_id res chain seq x y z
N MET A 1 -1.24 6.30 24.30
CA MET A 1 -2.64 5.91 24.03
C MET A 1 -2.72 4.40 23.82
N LYS A 2 -3.92 3.82 23.93
CA LYS A 2 -4.21 2.42 23.58
C LYS A 2 -5.05 2.38 22.31
N ILE A 3 -4.48 1.86 21.25
CA ILE A 3 -5.03 1.98 19.90
C ILE A 3 -5.29 0.60 19.33
N GLY A 4 -6.54 0.31 18.98
CA GLY A 4 -6.91 -0.87 18.21
C GLY A 4 -6.76 -0.58 16.72
N ILE A 5 -5.96 -1.36 16.00
CA ILE A 5 -5.79 -1.24 14.54
C ILE A 5 -6.40 -2.44 13.84
N THR A 6 -7.26 -2.19 12.86
CA THR A 6 -7.85 -3.24 12.02
C THR A 6 -7.56 -3.00 10.55
N CYS A 7 -7.04 -4.03 9.89
CA CYS A 7 -6.75 -4.03 8.46
C CYS A 7 -6.90 -5.44 7.87
N TYR A 8 -6.90 -5.55 6.56
CA TYR A 8 -6.68 -6.83 5.92
C TYR A 8 -5.21 -7.25 6.07
N PRO A 9 -4.91 -8.45 6.56
CA PRO A 9 -3.54 -8.94 6.81
C PRO A 9 -2.86 -9.41 5.51
N THR A 10 -2.97 -8.61 4.45
CA THR A 10 -2.45 -8.94 3.12
C THR A 10 -1.19 -8.14 2.80
N PHE A 11 -0.37 -8.64 1.86
CA PHE A 11 0.77 -7.91 1.30
C PHE A 11 0.35 -6.73 0.40
N GLY A 12 -0.94 -6.35 0.39
CA GLY A 12 -1.44 -5.17 -0.30
C GLY A 12 -1.16 -3.88 0.47
N GLY A 13 -1.18 -2.74 -0.25
CA GLY A 13 -0.79 -1.43 0.29
C GLY A 13 -1.46 -1.05 1.61
N SER A 14 -2.76 -1.28 1.77
CA SER A 14 -3.49 -0.93 3.01
C SER A 14 -3.04 -1.74 4.23
N GLY A 15 -2.79 -3.05 4.07
CA GLY A 15 -2.28 -3.90 5.14
C GLY A 15 -0.87 -3.49 5.57
N VAL A 16 -0.02 -3.18 4.59
CA VAL A 16 1.33 -2.65 4.84
C VAL A 16 1.26 -1.33 5.60
N VAL A 17 0.48 -0.35 5.13
CA VAL A 17 0.35 0.97 5.77
C VAL A 17 -0.14 0.84 7.21
N ALA A 18 -1.17 0.03 7.45
CA ALA A 18 -1.70 -0.20 8.80
C ALA A 18 -0.65 -0.80 9.73
N THR A 19 0.14 -1.76 9.23
CA THR A 19 1.19 -2.41 10.01
C THR A 19 2.32 -1.43 10.33
N GLU A 20 2.82 -0.70 9.34
CA GLU A 20 3.88 0.30 9.53
C GLU A 20 3.43 1.41 10.49
N LEU A 21 2.17 1.87 10.39
CA LEU A 21 1.63 2.84 11.32
C LEU A 21 1.62 2.29 12.76
N GLY A 22 1.15 1.07 12.96
CA GLY A 22 1.14 0.45 14.28
C GLY A 22 2.55 0.26 14.86
N LEU A 23 3.51 -0.14 14.03
CA LEU A 23 4.93 -0.24 14.43
C LEU A 23 5.50 1.12 14.84
N ALA A 24 5.23 2.17 14.04
CA ALA A 24 5.69 3.52 14.33
C ALA A 24 5.05 4.09 15.62
N LEU A 25 3.74 3.91 15.81
CA LEU A 25 3.04 4.32 17.03
C LEU A 25 3.60 3.63 18.27
N ALA A 26 3.91 2.32 18.19
CA ALA A 26 4.52 1.58 19.29
C ALA A 26 5.93 2.10 19.63
N LYS A 27 6.74 2.45 18.62
CA LYS A 27 8.04 3.13 18.81
C LYS A 27 7.88 4.47 19.55
N HIS A 28 6.75 5.17 19.34
CA HIS A 28 6.42 6.41 20.03
C HIS A 28 5.80 6.22 21.43
N GLY A 29 5.70 4.97 21.92
CA GLY A 29 5.23 4.64 23.25
C GLY A 29 3.74 4.38 23.40
N ASP A 30 2.99 4.28 22.29
CA ASP A 30 1.59 3.90 22.30
C ASP A 30 1.44 2.36 22.37
N ASP A 31 0.41 1.87 23.05
CA ASP A 31 0.06 0.44 23.08
C ASP A 31 -0.85 0.12 21.90
N VAL A 32 -0.40 -0.77 21.02
CA VAL A 32 -1.08 -1.09 19.75
C VAL A 32 -1.65 -2.51 19.78
N HIS A 33 -2.92 -2.63 19.45
CA HIS A 33 -3.67 -3.87 19.43
C HIS A 33 -4.15 -4.15 18.00
N PHE A 34 -3.47 -5.02 17.27
CA PHE A 34 -3.95 -5.46 15.95
C PHE A 34 -5.10 -6.45 16.10
N ILE A 35 -6.22 -6.18 15.42
CA ILE A 35 -7.44 -7.01 15.46
C ILE A 35 -7.75 -7.44 14.02
N SER A 36 -7.46 -8.70 13.67
CA SER A 36 -7.61 -9.23 12.32
C SER A 36 -7.70 -10.77 12.34
N TYR A 37 -8.10 -11.39 11.22
CA TYR A 37 -8.22 -12.86 11.11
C TYR A 37 -6.87 -13.59 10.94
N ALA A 38 -5.79 -12.86 10.69
CA ALA A 38 -4.42 -13.38 10.67
C ALA A 38 -3.46 -12.24 11.04
N PRO A 39 -2.22 -12.54 11.47
CA PRO A 39 -1.22 -11.52 11.72
C PRO A 39 -1.00 -10.65 10.49
N PRO A 40 -0.97 -9.30 10.62
CA PRO A 40 -0.72 -8.41 9.52
C PRO A 40 0.61 -8.70 8.83
N SER A 41 0.65 -8.50 7.51
CA SER A 41 1.89 -8.58 6.75
C SER A 41 2.92 -7.59 7.32
N ARG A 42 4.19 -7.97 7.37
CA ARG A 42 5.29 -7.21 7.99
C ARG A 42 5.25 -7.09 9.52
N LEU A 43 4.26 -7.67 10.20
CA LEU A 43 4.30 -7.79 11.66
C LEU A 43 5.16 -9.00 12.06
N ASN A 44 6.45 -8.90 11.81
CA ASN A 44 7.45 -9.94 12.06
C ASN A 44 8.39 -9.59 13.24
N VAL A 45 8.07 -8.53 13.98
CA VAL A 45 8.87 -8.03 15.09
C VAL A 45 8.10 -8.25 16.40
N LEU A 46 8.76 -8.89 17.37
CA LEU A 46 8.27 -8.91 18.75
C LEU A 46 8.51 -7.53 19.37
N HIS A 47 7.43 -6.88 19.80
CA HIS A 47 7.49 -5.59 20.46
C HIS A 47 6.59 -5.60 21.70
N GLU A 48 7.11 -5.13 22.85
CA GLU A 48 6.40 -5.19 24.14
C GLU A 48 5.06 -4.45 24.17
N ARG A 49 4.90 -3.45 23.30
CA ARG A 49 3.69 -2.60 23.16
C ARG A 49 2.77 -3.04 22.02
N ILE A 50 3.04 -4.17 21.36
CA ILE A 50 2.20 -4.66 20.27
C ILE A 50 1.57 -5.99 20.68
N ARG A 51 0.27 -6.08 20.49
CA ARG A 51 -0.51 -7.29 20.69
C ARG A 51 -1.33 -7.61 19.45
N PHE A 52 -1.51 -8.89 19.19
CA PHE A 52 -2.38 -9.38 18.12
C PHE A 52 -3.57 -10.14 18.71
N HIS A 53 -4.76 -9.82 18.22
CA HIS A 53 -6.02 -10.44 18.60
C HIS A 53 -6.67 -11.06 17.36
N GLU A 54 -6.71 -12.37 17.33
CA GLU A 54 -7.28 -13.10 16.20
C GLU A 54 -8.81 -13.02 16.20
N VAL A 55 -9.35 -12.74 15.02
CA VAL A 55 -10.79 -12.79 14.72
C VAL A 55 -11.12 -14.16 14.15
N THR A 56 -11.75 -14.99 14.92
CA THR A 56 -12.20 -16.30 14.47
C THR A 56 -13.66 -16.23 14.02
N VAL A 57 -13.94 -16.69 12.81
CA VAL A 57 -15.32 -16.85 12.32
C VAL A 57 -15.70 -18.32 12.43
N THR A 58 -16.62 -18.63 13.32
CA THR A 58 -17.12 -20.00 13.47
C THR A 58 -17.96 -20.38 12.25
N PRO A 59 -17.59 -21.46 11.52
CA PRO A 59 -18.39 -21.92 10.42
C PRO A 59 -19.75 -22.43 10.93
N TYR A 60 -20.83 -22.03 10.30
CA TYR A 60 -22.17 -22.50 10.60
C TYR A 60 -22.96 -22.67 9.29
N PRO A 61 -23.64 -23.80 9.07
CA PRO A 61 -24.27 -24.11 7.78
C PRO A 61 -25.23 -23.04 7.26
N LEU A 62 -25.90 -22.31 8.16
CA LEU A 62 -26.80 -21.21 7.80
C LEU A 62 -26.07 -20.05 7.11
N PHE A 63 -24.77 -19.88 7.33
CA PHE A 63 -23.95 -18.81 6.79
C PHE A 63 -23.08 -19.24 5.60
N ASP A 64 -23.21 -20.48 5.16
CA ASP A 64 -22.49 -20.97 3.99
C ASP A 64 -23.17 -20.46 2.70
N PRO A 65 -22.43 -19.95 1.69
CA PRO A 65 -20.96 -19.86 1.60
C PRO A 65 -20.35 -18.54 2.11
N TYR A 66 -21.11 -17.66 2.75
CA TYR A 66 -20.67 -16.31 3.16
C TYR A 66 -20.57 -16.17 4.68
N PRO A 67 -19.46 -16.57 5.31
CA PRO A 67 -19.24 -16.40 6.74
C PRO A 67 -19.37 -14.91 7.15
N PRO A 68 -20.07 -14.58 8.23
CA PRO A 68 -20.36 -13.20 8.63
C PRO A 68 -19.15 -12.53 9.32
N TYR A 69 -18.06 -12.35 8.57
CA TYR A 69 -16.80 -11.77 9.06
C TYR A 69 -17.01 -10.43 9.77
N THR A 70 -17.82 -9.53 9.18
CA THR A 70 -18.10 -8.20 9.74
C THR A 70 -18.67 -8.27 11.16
N LEU A 71 -19.56 -9.24 11.43
CA LEU A 71 -20.15 -9.45 12.75
C LEU A 71 -19.15 -10.03 13.74
N ALA A 72 -18.37 -11.02 13.34
CA ALA A 72 -17.33 -11.61 14.17
C ALA A 72 -16.27 -10.56 14.53
N LEU A 73 -15.86 -9.74 13.56
CA LEU A 73 -14.93 -8.64 13.76
C LEU A 73 -15.48 -7.59 14.74
N ALA A 74 -16.74 -7.19 14.61
CA ALA A 74 -17.38 -6.26 15.52
C ALA A 74 -17.38 -6.77 16.97
N THR A 75 -17.71 -8.05 17.16
CA THR A 75 -17.68 -8.71 18.48
C THR A 75 -16.27 -8.70 19.06
N LYS A 76 -15.25 -9.09 18.26
CA LYS A 76 -13.86 -9.11 18.72
C LYS A 76 -13.36 -7.70 19.04
N MET A 77 -13.69 -6.69 18.22
CA MET A 77 -13.37 -5.28 18.51
C MET A 77 -13.98 -4.82 19.84
N ALA A 78 -15.25 -5.18 20.12
CA ALA A 78 -15.91 -4.82 21.37
C ALA A 78 -15.25 -5.52 22.57
N GLU A 79 -14.94 -6.81 22.46
CA GLU A 79 -14.23 -7.59 23.48
C GLU A 79 -12.88 -6.96 23.83
N VAL A 80 -12.04 -6.74 22.79
CA VAL A 80 -10.68 -6.19 22.96
C VAL A 80 -10.75 -4.77 23.52
N ALA A 81 -11.65 -3.92 22.99
CA ALA A 81 -11.80 -2.55 23.46
C ALA A 81 -12.22 -2.48 24.95
N ALA A 82 -13.10 -3.35 25.38
CA ALA A 82 -13.52 -3.41 26.79
C ALA A 82 -12.38 -3.94 27.70
N TYR A 83 -11.75 -5.03 27.32
CA TYR A 83 -10.75 -5.70 28.13
C TYR A 83 -9.46 -4.88 28.25
N GLU A 84 -8.94 -4.40 27.12
CA GLU A 84 -7.70 -3.62 27.04
C GLU A 84 -7.91 -2.15 27.34
N LYS A 85 -9.16 -1.68 27.39
CA LYS A 85 -9.55 -0.26 27.58
C LYS A 85 -8.97 0.61 26.48
N LEU A 86 -9.30 0.29 25.23
CA LEU A 86 -8.86 1.05 24.08
C LEU A 86 -9.42 2.47 24.11
N ASP A 87 -8.59 3.43 23.75
CA ASP A 87 -8.98 4.83 23.57
C ASP A 87 -9.61 5.03 22.18
N ILE A 88 -9.03 4.39 21.15
CA ILE A 88 -9.37 4.54 19.74
C ILE A 88 -9.41 3.18 19.03
N LEU A 89 -10.36 3.01 18.12
CA LEU A 89 -10.30 2.05 17.03
C LEU A 89 -9.91 2.78 15.75
N HIS A 90 -8.73 2.51 15.22
CA HIS A 90 -8.30 2.98 13.92
C HIS A 90 -8.47 1.86 12.90
N VAL A 91 -9.39 2.03 11.97
CA VAL A 91 -9.73 1.04 10.98
C VAL A 91 -9.33 1.49 9.59
N HIS A 92 -8.78 0.57 8.82
CA HIS A 92 -8.37 0.78 7.44
C HIS A 92 -9.43 0.19 6.51
N TYR A 93 -10.10 1.03 5.73
CA TYR A 93 -11.28 0.85 4.88
C TYR A 93 -12.61 1.25 5.53
N ALA A 94 -13.43 1.97 4.75
CA ALA A 94 -14.81 2.30 5.11
C ALA A 94 -15.66 1.03 5.27
N ILE A 95 -15.47 0.04 4.41
CA ILE A 95 -16.11 -1.27 4.50
C ILE A 95 -15.08 -2.40 4.40
N PRO A 96 -15.23 -3.46 5.17
CA PRO A 96 -16.22 -3.68 6.24
C PRO A 96 -15.81 -3.08 7.59
N HIS A 97 -14.59 -2.52 7.71
CA HIS A 97 -13.93 -2.28 8.99
C HIS A 97 -14.58 -1.14 9.77
N ALA A 98 -14.94 0.00 9.12
CA ALA A 98 -15.64 1.08 9.83
C ALA A 98 -17.03 0.65 10.31
N ILE A 99 -17.72 -0.21 9.56
CA ILE A 99 -19.01 -0.77 9.98
C ILE A 99 -18.85 -1.68 11.20
N SER A 100 -17.82 -2.55 11.20
CA SER A 100 -17.51 -3.39 12.36
C SER A 100 -17.18 -2.55 13.60
N ALA A 101 -16.40 -1.48 13.43
CA ALA A 101 -16.07 -0.56 14.54
C ALA A 101 -17.30 0.20 15.06
N TYR A 102 -18.18 0.64 14.16
CA TYR A 102 -19.46 1.24 14.55
C TYR A 102 -20.30 0.27 15.38
N LEU A 103 -20.45 -0.99 14.94
CA LEU A 103 -21.19 -2.01 15.69
C LEU A 103 -20.54 -2.29 17.05
N ALA A 104 -19.20 -2.39 17.12
CA ALA A 104 -18.49 -2.54 18.37
C ALA A 104 -18.77 -1.39 19.35
N LYS A 105 -18.77 -0.14 18.86
CA LYS A 105 -19.12 1.04 19.65
C LYS A 105 -20.56 1.00 20.18
N GLN A 106 -21.51 0.49 19.38
CA GLN A 106 -22.92 0.30 19.80
C GLN A 106 -23.06 -0.81 20.85
N ILE A 107 -22.37 -1.94 20.68
CA ILE A 107 -22.36 -3.04 21.67
C ILE A 107 -21.86 -2.54 23.02
N LEU A 108 -20.81 -1.75 23.03
CA LEU A 108 -20.21 -1.23 24.27
C LEU A 108 -20.99 -0.08 24.89
N GLN A 109 -21.88 0.58 24.15
CA GLN A 109 -22.56 1.82 24.55
C GLN A 109 -21.55 2.85 25.12
N SER A 110 -20.35 2.89 24.52
CA SER A 110 -19.18 3.61 25.05
C SER A 110 -18.83 4.84 24.23
N LYS A 111 -17.96 5.67 24.81
CA LYS A 111 -17.36 6.84 24.14
C LYS A 111 -16.17 6.48 23.27
N LEU A 112 -15.95 5.18 22.98
CA LEU A 112 -14.88 4.72 22.09
C LEU A 112 -14.89 5.50 20.77
N LYS A 113 -13.74 6.03 20.38
CA LYS A 113 -13.60 6.82 19.16
C LYS A 113 -13.19 5.94 17.99
N VAL A 114 -13.70 6.25 16.81
CA VAL A 114 -13.41 5.51 15.57
C VAL A 114 -12.77 6.44 14.55
N VAL A 115 -11.55 6.11 14.14
CA VAL A 115 -10.85 6.77 13.04
C VAL A 115 -10.82 5.81 11.86
N THR A 116 -11.13 6.31 10.65
CA THR A 116 -11.15 5.50 9.43
C THR A 116 -10.20 6.07 8.40
N THR A 117 -9.22 5.26 7.93
CA THR A 117 -8.39 5.60 6.79
C THR A 117 -8.88 4.93 5.52
N LEU A 118 -9.15 5.73 4.49
CA LEU A 118 -9.56 5.29 3.17
C LEU A 118 -8.33 4.96 2.32
N HIS A 119 -8.38 3.83 1.58
CA HIS A 119 -7.24 3.33 0.81
C HIS A 119 -7.46 3.22 -0.70
N GLY A 120 -8.68 3.38 -1.16
CA GLY A 120 -9.03 3.42 -2.57
C GLY A 120 -9.93 2.28 -3.03
N THR A 121 -9.60 1.01 -2.80
CA THR A 121 -10.46 -0.11 -3.19
C THR A 121 -11.87 0.01 -2.62
N ASP A 122 -11.98 0.48 -1.39
CA ASP A 122 -13.24 0.78 -0.69
C ASP A 122 -14.00 1.97 -1.29
N ILE A 123 -13.34 2.81 -2.06
CA ILE A 123 -13.92 4.04 -2.63
C ILE A 123 -14.16 3.90 -4.14
N THR A 124 -13.18 3.40 -4.87
CA THR A 124 -13.18 3.43 -6.35
C THR A 124 -13.70 2.15 -7.00
N LEU A 125 -13.68 1.04 -6.28
CA LEU A 125 -14.10 -0.26 -6.79
C LEU A 125 -15.32 -0.78 -6.04
N VAL A 126 -15.12 -1.34 -4.85
CA VAL A 126 -16.17 -2.03 -4.10
C VAL A 126 -17.23 -1.05 -3.60
N GLY A 127 -16.83 0.09 -3.05
CA GLY A 127 -17.75 1.06 -2.47
C GLY A 127 -18.66 1.77 -3.47
N ARG A 128 -18.34 1.71 -4.78
CA ARG A 128 -19.19 2.27 -5.86
C ARG A 128 -20.23 1.30 -6.36
N ASP A 129 -20.15 0.03 -6.03
CA ASP A 129 -21.16 -0.96 -6.36
C ASP A 129 -22.47 -0.60 -5.63
N GLU A 130 -23.61 -0.68 -6.33
CA GLU A 130 -24.93 -0.30 -5.78
C GLU A 130 -25.27 -1.06 -4.50
N SER A 131 -24.76 -2.31 -4.36
CA SER A 131 -24.95 -3.14 -3.17
C SER A 131 -24.19 -2.61 -1.95
N TYR A 132 -23.13 -1.86 -2.16
CA TYR A 132 -22.24 -1.39 -1.08
C TYR A 132 -22.21 0.12 -0.91
N LEU A 133 -22.67 0.90 -1.89
CA LEU A 133 -22.58 2.36 -1.86
C LEU A 133 -23.23 2.98 -0.61
N PRO A 134 -24.48 2.62 -0.23
CA PRO A 134 -25.13 3.21 0.95
C PRO A 134 -24.38 2.87 2.25
N ILE A 135 -23.91 1.64 2.41
CA ILE A 135 -23.22 1.21 3.63
C ILE A 135 -21.80 1.78 3.70
N THR A 136 -21.14 2.00 2.56
CA THR A 136 -19.84 2.67 2.50
C THR A 136 -19.96 4.12 2.90
N LYS A 137 -20.95 4.86 2.35
CA LYS A 137 -21.28 6.23 2.77
C LYS A 137 -21.53 6.29 4.27
N PHE A 138 -22.39 5.42 4.78
CA PHE A 138 -22.68 5.34 6.21
C PHE A 138 -21.42 5.13 7.04
N GLY A 139 -20.52 4.19 6.66
CA GLY A 139 -19.27 3.94 7.37
C GLY A 139 -18.35 5.17 7.43
N ILE A 140 -18.32 5.96 6.35
CA ILE A 140 -17.58 7.23 6.30
C ILE A 140 -18.21 8.24 7.29
N GLU A 141 -19.53 8.39 7.27
CA GLU A 141 -20.25 9.41 8.04
C GLU A 141 -20.26 9.15 9.56
N VAL A 142 -20.33 7.88 9.97
CA VAL A 142 -20.38 7.52 11.41
C VAL A 142 -19.02 7.48 12.10
N SER A 143 -17.92 7.54 11.35
CA SER A 143 -16.58 7.61 11.91
C SER A 143 -16.36 8.94 12.63
N ASP A 144 -15.68 8.96 13.77
CA ASP A 144 -15.37 10.22 14.49
C ASP A 144 -14.44 11.10 13.65
N ALA A 145 -13.42 10.49 12.99
CA ALA A 145 -12.59 11.15 11.98
C ALA A 145 -12.34 10.24 10.78
N VAL A 146 -12.11 10.85 9.62
CA VAL A 146 -11.80 10.13 8.37
C VAL A 146 -10.55 10.72 7.72
N THR A 147 -9.62 9.87 7.31
CA THR A 147 -8.44 10.25 6.53
C THR A 147 -8.44 9.58 5.16
N ALA A 148 -7.77 10.21 4.20
CA ALA A 148 -7.48 9.65 2.89
C ALA A 148 -5.98 9.73 2.62
N VAL A 149 -5.44 8.74 1.91
CA VAL A 149 -4.00 8.61 1.65
C VAL A 149 -3.49 9.58 0.57
N SER A 150 -4.37 10.32 -0.11
CA SER A 150 -4.03 11.33 -1.12
C SER A 150 -5.17 12.35 -1.27
N ARG A 151 -4.85 13.51 -1.86
CA ARG A 151 -5.87 14.51 -2.24
C ARG A 151 -6.82 13.93 -3.29
N TRP A 152 -6.26 13.23 -4.28
CA TRP A 152 -7.06 12.57 -5.29
C TRP A 152 -8.12 11.65 -4.68
N LEU A 153 -7.73 10.80 -3.70
CA LEU A 153 -8.69 9.89 -3.06
C LEU A 153 -9.74 10.63 -2.24
N LYS A 154 -9.36 11.70 -1.54
CA LYS A 154 -10.32 12.58 -0.84
C LYS A 154 -11.36 13.13 -1.81
N ASP A 155 -10.89 13.71 -2.94
CA ASP A 155 -11.78 14.32 -3.94
C ASP A 155 -12.67 13.27 -4.63
N GLU A 156 -12.12 12.08 -4.89
CA GLU A 156 -12.86 10.94 -5.43
C GLU A 156 -13.93 10.44 -4.45
N THR A 157 -13.63 10.45 -3.15
CA THR A 157 -14.60 10.10 -2.11
C THR A 157 -15.74 11.09 -2.07
N ALA A 158 -15.45 12.39 -2.07
CA ALA A 158 -16.47 13.43 -2.07
C ALA A 158 -17.40 13.32 -3.29
N ARG A 159 -16.82 13.09 -4.48
CA ARG A 159 -17.58 12.93 -5.73
C ARG A 159 -18.48 11.69 -5.75
N ASN A 160 -17.98 10.56 -5.25
CA ASN A 160 -18.68 9.27 -5.36
C ASN A 160 -19.77 9.10 -4.29
N PHE A 161 -19.63 9.69 -3.10
CA PHE A 161 -20.52 9.43 -1.98
C PHE A 161 -21.37 10.63 -1.57
N ASP A 162 -21.19 11.79 -2.19
CA ASP A 162 -21.93 13.01 -1.83
C ASP A 162 -21.98 13.17 -0.30
N THR A 163 -20.83 13.17 0.34
CA THR A 163 -20.70 13.26 1.80
C THR A 163 -20.17 14.63 2.21
N ALA A 164 -20.77 15.17 3.29
CA ALA A 164 -20.28 16.38 3.93
C ALA A 164 -19.18 16.12 4.97
N LYS A 165 -18.81 14.84 5.18
CA LYS A 165 -17.76 14.46 6.14
C LYS A 165 -16.44 15.10 5.75
N GLN A 166 -15.83 15.80 6.69
CA GLN A 166 -14.46 16.30 6.49
C GLN A 166 -13.50 15.12 6.44
N ILE A 167 -12.74 15.06 5.34
CA ILE A 167 -11.71 14.05 5.12
C ILE A 167 -10.36 14.75 5.17
N GLU A 168 -9.53 14.38 6.13
CA GLU A 168 -8.17 14.89 6.26
C GLU A 168 -7.21 14.08 5.36
N VAL A 169 -6.32 14.75 4.63
CA VAL A 169 -5.32 14.05 3.82
C VAL A 169 -4.09 13.78 4.68
N VAL A 170 -3.86 12.50 4.97
CA VAL A 170 -2.63 12.03 5.63
C VAL A 170 -1.99 11.02 4.68
N PRO A 171 -0.92 11.39 3.97
CA PRO A 171 -0.30 10.52 2.98
C PRO A 171 0.31 9.28 3.63
N ASN A 172 0.47 8.22 2.86
CA ASN A 172 1.29 7.10 3.29
C ASN A 172 2.73 7.55 3.47
N PHE A 173 3.49 6.77 4.22
CA PHE A 173 4.86 7.10 4.59
C PHE A 173 5.81 5.91 4.42
N VAL A 174 7.09 6.17 4.51
CA VAL A 174 8.16 5.18 4.44
C VAL A 174 9.16 5.41 5.57
N ASP A 175 9.79 4.34 6.05
CA ASP A 175 10.98 4.41 6.91
C ASP A 175 12.24 4.52 6.03
N PRO A 176 12.86 5.71 5.89
CA PRO A 176 14.02 5.90 5.03
C PRO A 176 15.31 5.29 5.60
N ALA A 177 15.31 4.85 6.85
CA ALA A 177 16.43 4.11 7.42
C ALA A 177 16.42 2.65 6.94
N ARG A 178 15.23 2.09 6.71
CA ARG A 178 15.02 0.75 6.17
C ARG A 178 15.11 0.75 4.65
N PHE A 179 14.36 1.60 3.97
CA PHE A 179 14.39 1.73 2.51
C PHE A 179 15.50 2.67 2.07
N LYS A 180 16.59 2.13 1.58
CA LYS A 180 17.77 2.88 1.12
C LYS A 180 18.49 2.14 0.01
N ARG A 181 19.30 2.86 -0.74
CA ARG A 181 20.16 2.25 -1.76
C ARG A 181 21.10 1.26 -1.08
N ASP A 182 21.11 0.03 -1.57
CA ASP A 182 22.05 -1.00 -1.17
C ASP A 182 22.62 -1.65 -2.43
N THR A 183 23.92 -1.47 -2.65
CA THR A 183 24.65 -2.03 -3.78
C THR A 183 25.44 -3.28 -3.41
N SER A 184 25.12 -3.89 -2.26
CA SER A 184 25.76 -5.08 -1.75
C SER A 184 25.48 -6.30 -2.65
N GLU A 185 25.95 -7.47 -2.25
CA GLU A 185 25.94 -8.75 -3.00
C GLU A 185 24.58 -9.18 -3.61
N PHE A 186 23.47 -8.54 -3.19
CA PHE A 186 22.12 -8.92 -3.66
C PHE A 186 21.96 -8.77 -5.17
N CYS A 187 22.51 -7.69 -5.76
CA CYS A 187 22.47 -7.45 -7.22
C CYS A 187 23.07 -8.60 -8.04
N HIS A 188 24.10 -9.25 -7.49
CA HIS A 188 24.82 -10.32 -8.19
C HIS A 188 24.07 -11.66 -8.24
N ARG A 189 22.96 -11.78 -7.50
CA ARG A 189 22.15 -13.01 -7.46
C ARG A 189 21.16 -13.12 -8.63
N PHE A 190 20.81 -12.01 -9.26
CA PHE A 190 19.69 -11.95 -10.22
C PHE A 190 20.10 -11.67 -11.67
N GLY A 191 21.36 -11.45 -11.98
CA GLY A 191 21.78 -11.20 -13.34
C GLY A 191 23.29 -11.33 -13.55
N ALA A 192 23.72 -11.26 -14.81
CA ALA A 192 25.13 -11.17 -15.12
C ALA A 192 25.69 -9.85 -14.59
N ARG A 193 27.00 -9.84 -14.28
CA ARG A 193 27.66 -8.63 -13.77
C ARG A 193 27.60 -7.52 -14.82
N GLY A 194 26.86 -6.45 -14.51
CA GLY A 194 26.64 -5.31 -15.39
C GLY A 194 25.26 -5.22 -16.01
N ASP A 195 24.37 -6.22 -15.86
CA ASP A 195 22.98 -6.12 -16.26
C ASP A 195 22.25 -5.05 -15.41
N LYS A 196 21.33 -4.33 -16.03
CA LYS A 196 20.42 -3.42 -15.32
C LYS A 196 19.30 -4.21 -14.65
N LEU A 197 19.01 -3.91 -13.39
CA LEU A 197 18.00 -4.61 -12.62
C LEU A 197 16.74 -3.75 -12.51
N LEU A 198 15.66 -4.20 -13.14
CA LEU A 198 14.34 -3.56 -13.05
C LEU A 198 13.46 -4.34 -12.08
N CYS A 199 12.49 -3.66 -11.47
CA CYS A 199 11.53 -4.34 -10.62
C CYS A 199 10.10 -3.78 -10.74
N HIS A 200 9.16 -4.64 -10.37
CA HIS A 200 7.74 -4.33 -10.18
C HIS A 200 7.24 -5.00 -8.91
N VAL A 201 6.44 -4.29 -8.13
CA VAL A 201 5.85 -4.80 -6.88
C VAL A 201 4.36 -4.55 -6.87
N SER A 202 3.55 -5.60 -6.84
CA SER A 202 2.09 -5.49 -6.67
C SER A 202 1.43 -6.84 -6.35
N ASN A 203 0.10 -6.82 -6.18
CA ASN A 203 -0.73 -8.02 -6.00
C ASN A 203 -1.27 -8.61 -7.32
N PHE A 204 -0.63 -8.35 -8.44
CA PHE A 204 -0.89 -8.87 -9.79
C PHE A 204 -2.38 -8.96 -10.19
N ARG A 205 -3.19 -7.99 -9.72
CA ARG A 205 -4.58 -7.84 -10.15
C ARG A 205 -4.66 -7.11 -11.50
N PRO A 206 -5.74 -7.24 -12.27
CA PRO A 206 -5.91 -6.59 -13.58
C PRO A 206 -5.63 -5.08 -13.56
N VAL A 207 -6.06 -4.37 -12.50
CA VAL A 207 -5.80 -2.93 -12.31
C VAL A 207 -4.30 -2.59 -12.24
N LYS A 208 -3.43 -3.57 -11.95
CA LYS A 208 -1.96 -3.39 -11.92
C LYS A 208 -1.30 -3.55 -13.28
N ARG A 209 -2.05 -4.00 -14.28
CA ARG A 209 -1.61 -4.10 -15.68
C ARG A 209 -0.27 -4.82 -15.84
N ILE A 210 -0.18 -6.01 -15.24
CA ILE A 210 1.06 -6.81 -15.21
C ILE A 210 1.57 -7.14 -16.61
N MET A 211 0.68 -7.25 -17.59
CA MET A 211 1.08 -7.45 -18.98
C MET A 211 1.88 -6.28 -19.52
N ASP A 212 1.50 -5.04 -19.19
CA ASP A 212 2.24 -3.84 -19.61
C ASP A 212 3.65 -3.81 -19.01
N VAL A 213 3.85 -4.35 -17.79
CA VAL A 213 5.19 -4.49 -17.18
C VAL A 213 6.09 -5.39 -18.03
N VAL A 214 5.62 -6.61 -18.34
CA VAL A 214 6.44 -7.57 -19.11
C VAL A 214 6.58 -7.16 -20.58
N GLU A 215 5.59 -6.49 -21.16
CA GLU A 215 5.67 -5.94 -22.51
C GLU A 215 6.65 -4.76 -22.60
N THR A 216 6.61 -3.84 -21.64
CA THR A 216 7.59 -2.75 -21.50
C THR A 216 8.99 -3.32 -21.36
N PHE A 217 9.16 -4.30 -20.47
CA PHE A 217 10.45 -4.96 -20.30
C PHE A 217 10.93 -5.66 -21.56
N ALA A 218 10.04 -6.31 -22.32
CA ALA A 218 10.42 -6.97 -23.59
C ALA A 218 11.05 -5.99 -24.60
N ARG A 219 10.62 -4.73 -24.62
CA ARG A 219 11.20 -3.67 -25.45
C ARG A 219 12.57 -3.24 -24.91
N ILE A 220 12.66 -2.98 -23.60
CA ILE A 220 13.91 -2.60 -22.94
C ILE A 220 14.98 -3.66 -23.14
N ALA A 221 14.62 -4.92 -22.95
CA ALA A 221 15.52 -6.06 -23.00
C ALA A 221 16.19 -6.29 -24.37
N ARG A 222 15.65 -5.74 -25.45
CA ARG A 222 16.26 -5.77 -26.80
C ARG A 222 17.41 -4.78 -26.95
N GLU A 223 17.43 -3.73 -26.14
CA GLU A 223 18.28 -2.57 -26.29
C GLU A 223 19.35 -2.47 -25.18
N VAL A 224 19.05 -3.01 -23.99
CA VAL A 224 19.92 -2.95 -22.81
C VAL A 224 19.96 -4.31 -22.12
N PRO A 225 21.15 -4.87 -21.82
CA PRO A 225 21.27 -6.04 -20.96
C PRO A 225 20.60 -5.78 -19.60
N SER A 226 19.56 -6.53 -19.30
CA SER A 226 18.72 -6.24 -18.14
C SER A 226 17.94 -7.46 -17.64
N GLN A 227 17.55 -7.43 -16.38
CA GLN A 227 16.71 -8.41 -15.69
C GLN A 227 15.49 -7.72 -15.10
N LEU A 228 14.36 -8.42 -15.02
CA LEU A 228 13.15 -7.94 -14.38
C LEU A 228 12.76 -8.82 -13.20
N LEU A 229 12.61 -8.22 -12.03
CA LEU A 229 12.10 -8.86 -10.84
C LEU A 229 10.61 -8.51 -10.67
N MET A 230 9.76 -9.54 -10.72
CA MET A 230 8.32 -9.45 -10.50
C MET A 230 8.02 -9.90 -9.08
N ILE A 231 7.68 -8.95 -8.20
CA ILE A 231 7.49 -9.19 -6.76
C ILE A 231 6.01 -9.09 -6.43
N GLY A 232 5.50 -10.12 -5.78
CA GLY A 232 4.09 -10.30 -5.45
C GLY A 232 3.45 -11.48 -6.16
N ASP A 233 2.14 -11.61 -6.03
CA ASP A 233 1.37 -12.70 -6.60
C ASP A 233 -0.07 -12.25 -6.90
N GLY A 234 -0.75 -12.99 -7.77
CA GLY A 234 -2.14 -12.71 -8.10
C GLY A 234 -2.60 -13.31 -9.44
N PRO A 235 -3.84 -13.01 -9.86
CA PRO A 235 -4.48 -13.69 -10.96
C PRO A 235 -3.76 -13.57 -12.31
N ASP A 236 -3.06 -12.47 -12.57
CA ASP A 236 -2.37 -12.26 -13.86
C ASP A 236 -0.96 -12.88 -13.92
N ARG A 237 -0.47 -13.50 -12.85
CA ARG A 237 0.87 -14.10 -12.80
C ARG A 237 1.11 -15.12 -13.92
N SER A 238 0.24 -16.11 -14.03
CA SER A 238 0.40 -17.18 -15.03
C SER A 238 0.43 -16.67 -16.48
N ARG A 239 -0.34 -15.60 -16.75
CA ARG A 239 -0.36 -14.95 -18.06
C ARG A 239 0.97 -14.24 -18.35
N ALA A 240 1.53 -13.53 -17.37
CA ALA A 240 2.83 -12.86 -17.49
C ALA A 240 3.99 -13.86 -17.64
N GLU A 241 3.97 -14.97 -16.88
CA GLU A 241 4.94 -16.08 -17.03
C GLU A 241 4.88 -16.73 -18.43
N ALA A 242 3.66 -16.96 -18.95
CA ALA A 242 3.48 -17.49 -20.30
C ALA A 242 4.04 -16.53 -21.36
N PHE A 243 3.78 -15.21 -21.22
CA PHE A 243 4.33 -14.20 -22.11
C PHE A 243 5.87 -14.20 -22.10
N ALA A 244 6.48 -14.20 -20.91
CA ALA A 244 7.94 -14.23 -20.79
C ALA A 244 8.56 -15.47 -21.47
N ARG A 245 7.94 -16.65 -21.34
CA ARG A 245 8.39 -17.88 -22.01
C ARG A 245 8.30 -17.77 -23.54
N THR A 246 7.16 -17.32 -24.06
CA THR A 246 6.92 -17.27 -25.52
C THR A 246 7.74 -16.20 -26.23
N HIS A 247 8.20 -15.18 -25.50
CA HIS A 247 9.02 -14.09 -26.07
C HIS A 247 10.53 -14.24 -25.76
N GLY A 248 10.98 -15.41 -25.30
CA GLY A 248 12.40 -15.67 -25.05
C GLY A 248 12.99 -14.92 -23.85
N LEU A 249 12.13 -14.52 -22.91
CA LEU A 249 12.53 -13.75 -21.70
C LEU A 249 12.57 -14.61 -20.44
N ARG A 250 12.44 -15.94 -20.54
CA ARG A 250 12.33 -16.86 -19.42
C ARG A 250 13.46 -16.66 -18.38
N ASP A 251 14.68 -16.49 -18.88
CA ASP A 251 15.86 -16.38 -18.02
C ASP A 251 16.16 -14.92 -17.60
N ARG A 252 15.32 -13.98 -18.03
CA ARG A 252 15.46 -12.54 -17.78
C ARG A 252 14.32 -11.95 -16.96
N VAL A 253 13.24 -12.70 -16.72
CA VAL A 253 12.09 -12.30 -15.89
C VAL A 253 11.94 -13.31 -14.76
N GLN A 254 12.10 -12.86 -13.53
CA GLN A 254 12.03 -13.69 -12.34
C GLN A 254 10.82 -13.32 -11.50
N PHE A 255 9.94 -14.29 -11.22
CA PHE A 255 8.75 -14.13 -10.38
C PHE A 255 9.08 -14.61 -8.96
N LEU A 256 9.30 -13.66 -8.04
CA LEU A 256 9.81 -13.96 -6.69
C LEU A 256 8.70 -14.27 -5.68
N GLY A 257 7.41 -14.07 -6.05
CA GLY A 257 6.32 -14.15 -5.07
C GLY A 257 6.40 -13.01 -4.05
N ASN A 258 5.80 -13.23 -2.89
CA ASN A 258 5.87 -12.26 -1.78
C ASN A 258 7.23 -12.40 -1.06
N VAL A 259 8.01 -11.33 -1.06
CA VAL A 259 9.33 -11.29 -0.39
C VAL A 259 9.22 -10.56 0.95
N PRO A 260 9.75 -11.13 2.04
CA PRO A 260 9.71 -10.48 3.36
C PRO A 260 10.61 -9.23 3.45
N ASN A 261 11.78 -9.25 2.79
CA ASN A 261 12.79 -8.18 2.83
C ASN A 261 12.75 -7.39 1.52
N LEU A 262 11.65 -6.71 1.25
CA LEU A 262 11.46 -5.94 0.01
C LEU A 262 12.49 -4.82 -0.14
N GLU A 263 12.93 -4.23 0.97
CA GLU A 263 13.93 -3.17 1.01
C GLU A 263 15.28 -3.58 0.41
N GLU A 264 15.72 -4.83 0.61
CA GLU A 264 16.96 -5.34 0.02
C GLU A 264 16.83 -5.43 -1.50
N VAL A 265 15.68 -5.89 -1.99
CA VAL A 265 15.42 -6.00 -3.43
C VAL A 265 15.36 -4.63 -4.08
N LEU A 266 14.58 -3.71 -3.50
CA LEU A 266 14.44 -2.36 -4.04
C LEU A 266 15.78 -1.61 -4.00
N GLY A 267 16.53 -1.72 -2.90
CA GLY A 267 17.85 -1.09 -2.77
C GLY A 267 18.85 -1.49 -3.84
N ALA A 268 18.67 -2.67 -4.44
CA ALA A 268 19.52 -3.21 -5.51
C ALA A 268 19.09 -2.79 -6.93
N CYS A 269 17.83 -2.34 -7.12
CA CYS A 269 17.25 -2.09 -8.44
C CYS A 269 17.74 -0.76 -9.07
N ASP A 270 17.73 -0.72 -10.40
CA ASP A 270 18.07 0.45 -11.19
C ASP A 270 16.85 1.25 -11.64
N LEU A 271 15.69 0.60 -11.78
CA LEU A 271 14.45 1.21 -12.25
C LEU A 271 13.23 0.45 -11.71
N PHE A 272 12.17 1.20 -11.39
CA PHE A 272 10.89 0.66 -10.95
C PHE A 272 9.79 0.91 -11.99
N LEU A 273 8.99 -0.10 -12.32
CA LEU A 273 7.89 -0.01 -13.29
C LEU A 273 6.53 -0.15 -12.57
N LEU A 274 5.62 0.80 -12.78
CA LEU A 274 4.27 0.79 -12.18
C LEU A 274 3.20 1.26 -13.18
N PRO A 275 2.80 0.44 -14.17
CA PRO A 275 1.83 0.81 -15.21
C PRO A 275 0.36 0.69 -14.77
N SER A 276 0.07 0.84 -13.49
CA SER A 276 -1.27 0.66 -12.94
C SER A 276 -2.32 1.51 -13.65
N GLU A 277 -3.51 0.96 -13.85
CA GLU A 277 -4.68 1.68 -14.37
C GLU A 277 -5.22 2.69 -13.36
N SER A 278 -5.12 2.36 -12.08
CA SER A 278 -5.52 3.24 -10.97
C SER A 278 -4.68 2.95 -9.73
N GLU A 279 -4.24 4.00 -9.07
CA GLU A 279 -3.52 3.97 -7.79
C GLU A 279 -4.04 5.06 -6.88
N SER A 280 -4.36 4.71 -5.64
CA SER A 280 -4.79 5.71 -4.66
C SER A 280 -3.65 6.56 -4.13
N PHE A 281 -2.42 6.01 -4.14
CA PHE A 281 -1.22 6.68 -3.68
C PHE A 281 0.03 6.18 -4.41
N GLY A 282 0.28 4.86 -4.44
CA GLY A 282 1.49 4.26 -5.00
C GLY A 282 2.56 3.94 -3.95
N MET A 283 2.19 3.19 -2.90
CA MET A 283 3.12 2.83 -1.82
C MET A 283 4.41 2.19 -2.33
N ALA A 284 4.33 1.26 -3.29
CA ALA A 284 5.50 0.61 -3.86
C ALA A 284 6.41 1.58 -4.63
N ALA A 285 5.83 2.60 -5.29
CA ALA A 285 6.61 3.68 -5.91
C ALA A 285 7.36 4.50 -4.85
N LEU A 286 6.69 4.84 -3.73
CA LEU A 286 7.33 5.56 -2.63
C LEU A 286 8.51 4.75 -2.03
N GLU A 287 8.33 3.45 -1.82
CA GLU A 287 9.38 2.55 -1.31
C GLU A 287 10.58 2.49 -2.27
N ALA A 288 10.31 2.42 -3.58
CA ALA A 288 11.35 2.47 -4.61
C ALA A 288 12.09 3.83 -4.60
N MET A 289 11.36 4.94 -4.52
CA MET A 289 11.93 6.29 -4.43
C MET A 289 12.83 6.45 -3.19
N ALA A 290 12.39 5.96 -2.04
CA ALA A 290 13.19 5.96 -0.81
C ALA A 290 14.49 5.16 -0.96
N SER A 291 14.49 4.14 -1.82
CA SER A 291 15.66 3.31 -2.16
C SER A 291 16.52 3.89 -3.29
N GLU A 292 16.35 5.16 -3.66
CA GLU A 292 17.06 5.83 -4.77
C GLU A 292 16.80 5.20 -6.15
N VAL A 293 15.61 4.63 -6.35
CA VAL A 293 15.23 4.01 -7.62
C VAL A 293 14.27 4.94 -8.37
N PRO A 294 14.63 5.42 -9.58
CA PRO A 294 13.72 6.16 -10.44
C PRO A 294 12.48 5.35 -10.79
N VAL A 295 11.34 6.01 -10.94
CA VAL A 295 10.04 5.37 -11.15
C VAL A 295 9.49 5.70 -12.54
N ILE A 296 9.14 4.69 -13.33
CA ILE A 296 8.28 4.83 -14.52
C ILE A 296 6.88 4.37 -14.12
N ALA A 297 5.94 5.29 -14.12
CA ALA A 297 4.57 5.02 -13.69
C ALA A 297 3.54 5.65 -14.63
N THR A 298 2.27 5.33 -14.41
CA THR A 298 1.16 5.96 -15.11
C THR A 298 0.76 7.28 -14.44
N ASP A 299 0.32 8.25 -15.24
CA ASP A 299 -0.25 9.52 -14.79
C ASP A 299 -1.71 9.30 -14.36
N THR A 300 -1.92 8.64 -13.21
CA THR A 300 -3.26 8.28 -12.72
C THR A 300 -3.37 8.33 -11.21
N GLY A 301 -4.56 8.66 -10.73
CA GLY A 301 -4.88 8.60 -9.31
C GLY A 301 -4.00 9.51 -8.45
N GLY A 302 -3.48 8.95 -7.37
CA GLY A 302 -2.56 9.63 -6.45
C GLY A 302 -1.09 9.58 -6.87
N LEU A 303 -0.72 8.90 -7.98
CA LEU A 303 0.68 8.81 -8.41
C LEU A 303 1.35 10.16 -8.69
N PRO A 304 0.67 11.15 -9.30
CA PRO A 304 1.25 12.48 -9.48
C PRO A 304 1.54 13.25 -8.18
N GLU A 305 0.95 12.82 -7.07
CA GLU A 305 1.26 13.38 -5.75
C GLU A 305 2.57 12.81 -5.17
N VAL A 306 3.05 11.68 -5.70
CA VAL A 306 4.25 10.97 -5.23
C VAL A 306 5.41 11.17 -6.21
N VAL A 307 5.18 10.89 -7.49
CA VAL A 307 6.20 10.95 -8.55
C VAL A 307 6.12 12.28 -9.29
N THR A 308 7.25 12.97 -9.39
CA THR A 308 7.38 14.19 -10.20
C THR A 308 8.04 13.85 -11.53
N SER A 309 7.26 13.96 -12.63
CA SER A 309 7.75 13.61 -13.97
C SER A 309 8.92 14.50 -14.38
N GLY A 310 10.00 13.88 -14.90
CA GLY A 310 11.24 14.54 -15.26
C GLY A 310 12.23 14.77 -14.10
N GLU A 311 11.80 14.63 -12.83
CA GLU A 311 12.67 14.81 -11.66
C GLU A 311 12.96 13.48 -10.93
N THR A 312 11.91 12.74 -10.57
CA THR A 312 12.03 11.50 -9.77
C THR A 312 11.75 10.25 -10.59
N GLY A 313 11.38 10.43 -11.86
CA GLY A 313 10.99 9.42 -12.81
C GLY A 313 10.17 10.02 -13.93
N PHE A 314 9.33 9.21 -14.58
CA PHE A 314 8.40 9.69 -15.60
C PHE A 314 6.99 9.17 -15.37
N LEU A 315 6.00 10.01 -15.68
CA LEU A 315 4.58 9.67 -15.69
C LEU A 315 4.07 9.63 -17.13
N LEU A 316 3.44 8.53 -17.52
CA LEU A 316 2.96 8.25 -18.87
C LEU A 316 1.45 7.95 -18.85
N PRO A 317 0.74 8.10 -19.97
CA PRO A 317 -0.65 7.63 -20.07
C PRO A 317 -0.80 6.14 -19.76
N VAL A 318 -1.95 5.75 -19.20
CA VAL A 318 -2.28 4.34 -18.98
C VAL A 318 -2.26 3.58 -20.30
N GLY A 319 -1.52 2.49 -20.37
CA GLY A 319 -1.38 1.65 -21.56
C GLY A 319 -0.32 2.11 -22.57
N ASP A 320 0.39 3.20 -22.32
CA ASP A 320 1.49 3.66 -23.16
C ASP A 320 2.78 2.87 -22.91
N VAL A 321 2.75 1.61 -23.29
CA VAL A 321 3.90 0.68 -23.15
C VAL A 321 5.13 1.15 -23.91
N ASP A 322 4.95 1.76 -25.09
CA ASP A 322 6.05 2.26 -25.92
C ASP A 322 6.70 3.50 -25.29
N GLY A 323 5.91 4.44 -24.80
CA GLY A 323 6.41 5.60 -24.06
C GLY A 323 7.11 5.22 -22.76
N MET A 324 6.58 4.24 -22.02
CA MET A 324 7.24 3.69 -20.82
C MET A 324 8.60 3.06 -21.16
N ALA A 325 8.69 2.28 -22.23
CA ALA A 325 9.94 1.67 -22.66
C ALA A 325 10.96 2.73 -23.11
N ALA A 326 10.54 3.75 -23.86
CA ALA A 326 11.39 4.83 -24.29
C ALA A 326 11.97 5.61 -23.10
N SER A 327 11.12 6.02 -22.16
CA SER A 327 11.55 6.71 -20.92
C SER A 327 12.47 5.86 -20.05
N ALA A 328 12.20 4.57 -19.96
CA ALA A 328 13.07 3.63 -19.25
C ALA A 328 14.45 3.53 -19.92
N LEU A 329 14.51 3.44 -21.25
CA LEU A 329 15.76 3.38 -22.01
C LEU A 329 16.56 4.69 -21.87
N GLU A 330 15.92 5.85 -21.84
CA GLU A 330 16.58 7.14 -21.56
C GLU A 330 17.33 7.08 -20.22
N ILE A 331 16.66 6.64 -19.16
CA ILE A 331 17.28 6.53 -17.82
C ILE A 331 18.37 5.46 -17.78
N LEU A 332 18.15 4.29 -18.36
CA LEU A 332 19.05 3.16 -18.22
C LEU A 332 20.34 3.30 -19.04
N ARG A 333 20.32 4.09 -20.12
CA ARG A 333 21.49 4.40 -20.98
C ARG A 333 22.34 5.55 -20.43
N ASP A 334 21.76 6.43 -19.62
CA ASP A 334 22.43 7.57 -18.99
C ASP A 334 22.60 7.35 -17.48
N GLU A 335 23.73 6.81 -17.06
CA GLU A 335 24.05 6.54 -15.67
C GLU A 335 24.05 7.79 -14.78
N PRO A 336 24.61 8.94 -15.22
CA PRO A 336 24.45 10.23 -14.53
C PRO A 336 22.99 10.65 -14.33
N LEU A 337 22.14 10.52 -15.34
CA LEU A 337 20.71 10.83 -15.25
C LEU A 337 20.03 9.91 -14.22
N ARG A 338 20.25 8.61 -14.33
CA ARG A 338 19.68 7.60 -13.42
C ARG A 338 20.01 7.91 -11.95
N ARG A 339 21.29 8.19 -11.68
CA ARG A 339 21.75 8.52 -10.31
C ARG A 339 21.17 9.83 -9.81
N ARG A 340 21.08 10.83 -10.64
CA ARG A 340 20.48 12.15 -10.30
C ARG A 340 19.00 11.98 -9.96
N MET A 341 18.23 11.29 -10.82
CA MET A 341 16.82 11.03 -10.59
C MET A 341 16.59 10.18 -9.34
N GLY A 342 17.39 9.13 -9.12
CA GLY A 342 17.30 8.28 -7.93
C GLY A 342 17.55 9.06 -6.62
N LYS A 343 18.59 9.89 -6.59
CA LYS A 343 18.85 10.77 -5.43
C LYS A 343 17.70 11.76 -5.21
N ARG A 344 17.18 12.37 -6.27
CA ARG A 344 16.06 13.29 -6.16
C ARG A 344 14.79 12.60 -5.70
N ALA A 345 14.54 11.36 -6.16
CA ALA A 345 13.45 10.52 -5.69
C ALA A 345 13.52 10.28 -4.17
N ARG A 346 14.71 9.93 -3.65
CA ARG A 346 14.92 9.77 -2.21
C ARG A 346 14.73 11.07 -1.44
N GLU A 347 15.28 12.18 -1.93
CA GLU A 347 15.08 13.49 -1.31
C GLU A 347 13.59 13.79 -1.13
N VAL A 348 12.79 13.64 -2.19
CA VAL A 348 11.33 13.84 -2.14
C VAL A 348 10.65 12.88 -1.16
N ALA A 349 11.05 11.60 -1.15
CA ALA A 349 10.50 10.61 -0.22
C ALA A 349 10.77 11.02 1.25
N VAL A 350 12.00 11.44 1.58
CA VAL A 350 12.39 11.88 2.93
C VAL A 350 11.77 13.24 3.29
N GLU A 351 11.72 14.18 2.35
CA GLU A 351 11.18 15.51 2.60
C GLU A 351 9.68 15.49 2.89
N ARG A 352 8.92 14.61 2.21
CA ARG A 352 7.46 14.68 2.19
C ARG A 352 6.77 13.50 2.86
N PHE A 353 7.41 12.33 2.93
CA PHE A 353 6.78 11.06 3.28
C PHE A 353 7.54 10.24 4.33
N ASP A 354 8.49 10.85 5.05
CA ASP A 354 9.19 10.20 6.17
C ASP A 354 8.22 9.86 7.31
N GLU A 355 8.32 8.64 7.87
CA GLU A 355 7.49 8.22 9.02
C GLU A 355 7.55 9.23 10.16
N GLN A 356 8.72 9.84 10.42
CA GLN A 356 8.90 10.82 11.49
C GLN A 356 8.12 12.12 11.27
N LYS A 357 7.72 12.41 10.03
CA LYS A 357 6.90 13.58 9.70
C LYS A 357 5.41 13.24 9.64
N ILE A 358 5.07 12.06 9.12
CA ILE A 358 3.66 11.72 8.88
C ILE A 358 2.99 11.12 10.12
N VAL A 359 3.67 10.27 10.89
CA VAL A 359 3.08 9.64 12.09
C VAL A 359 2.61 10.66 13.13
N PRO A 360 3.31 11.77 13.38
CA PRO A 360 2.80 12.84 14.25
C PRO A 360 1.43 13.39 13.84
N HIS A 361 1.10 13.50 12.54
CA HIS A 361 -0.22 13.94 12.10
C HIS A 361 -1.33 12.99 12.56
N TYR A 362 -1.09 11.66 12.56
CA TYR A 362 -2.05 10.71 13.12
C TYR A 362 -2.21 10.89 14.62
N ARG A 363 -1.13 11.13 15.37
CA ARG A 363 -1.20 11.35 16.82
C ARG A 363 -1.96 12.64 17.16
N GLU A 364 -1.69 13.73 16.45
CA GLU A 364 -2.45 14.98 16.57
C GLU A 364 -3.95 14.79 16.23
N LEU A 365 -4.25 14.00 15.21
CA LEU A 365 -5.63 13.63 14.87
C LEU A 365 -6.30 12.88 16.03
N TYR A 366 -5.60 11.90 16.61
CA TYR A 366 -6.13 11.14 17.75
C TYR A 366 -6.39 12.02 18.96
N ASP A 367 -5.45 12.91 19.29
CA ASP A 367 -5.60 13.86 20.40
C ASP A 367 -6.83 14.77 20.19
N ARG A 368 -7.03 15.30 18.99
CA ARG A 368 -8.22 16.09 18.65
C ARG A 368 -9.52 15.29 18.79
N VAL A 369 -9.52 14.04 18.31
CA VAL A 369 -10.70 13.16 18.36
C VAL A 369 -11.04 12.76 19.80
N LEU A 370 -10.05 12.60 20.66
CA LEU A 370 -10.25 12.27 22.08
C LEU A 370 -10.71 13.49 22.89
N ALA A 371 -10.28 14.69 22.51
CA ALA A 371 -10.67 15.93 23.19
C ALA A 371 -12.11 16.39 22.91
N GLY A 372 -12.69 16.02 21.75
CA GLY A 372 -14.06 16.34 21.31
C GLY A 372 -15.02 15.19 21.47
#